data_d4ff58aef27840b80e9b2d7229d76c8f
#
_entry.id   d4ff58aef27840b80e9b2d7229d76c8f
#
_cell.length_a   1.000
_cell.length_b   1.000
_cell.length_c   1.000
_cell.angle_alpha   90.00
_cell.angle_beta   90.00
_cell.angle_gamma   90.00
#
_symmetry.space_group_name_H-M   'P 1'
#
loop_
_entity.id
_entity.type
_entity.pdbx_description
1 polymer ?
#
loop_
_entity_poly.entity_id
_entity_poly.type
_entity_poly.pdbx_seq_one_letter_code
_entity_poly.pdbx_strand_id
1 'polypeptide(L)'
;MKKILITIVFFIGIGLNAHPHFFIDSNISFEKGKIKNQWLFDRLNSRVLLFDFDKNSNKKFDEEEKQEFIETHFKTLEQNNYNIFLVDEKEYEVKPSNIDVKFQERRVSLTFDIDVDLNNEFTMCTMDEKIYMAFKLNEVSYSNKLDVQKSEYDFCLGVSSE
;
A
#
# COMPACT_ATOMS: atom_id res chain seq x y z
N MET A 1 -59.13 28.82 -12.27
CA MET A 1 -57.95 28.20 -12.90
C MET A 1 -56.80 28.26 -11.91
N LYS A 2 -56.48 27.15 -11.21
CA LYS A 2 -55.38 27.09 -10.25
C LYS A 2 -54.08 26.74 -11.01
N LYS A 3 -53.10 27.66 -11.00
CA LYS A 3 -51.76 27.38 -11.54
C LYS A 3 -51.00 26.51 -10.56
N ILE A 4 -50.70 25.27 -10.97
CA ILE A 4 -49.83 24.37 -10.22
C ILE A 4 -48.41 24.76 -10.55
N LEU A 5 -47.68 25.29 -9.55
CA LEU A 5 -46.26 25.58 -9.63
C LEU A 5 -45.48 24.30 -9.35
N ILE A 6 -44.92 23.66 -10.38
CA ILE A 6 -44.07 22.49 -10.25
C ILE A 6 -42.68 23.00 -9.93
N THR A 7 -42.28 22.88 -8.67
CA THR A 7 -40.89 23.14 -8.23
C THR A 7 -40.05 21.92 -8.57
N ILE A 8 -39.24 22.01 -9.61
CA ILE A 8 -38.22 21.00 -9.94
C ILE A 8 -37.06 21.18 -8.97
N VAL A 9 -36.98 20.33 -7.99
CA VAL A 9 -35.81 20.24 -7.11
C VAL A 9 -34.69 19.55 -7.90
N PHE A 10 -33.75 20.35 -8.35
CA PHE A 10 -32.50 19.83 -8.94
C PHE A 10 -31.66 19.24 -7.80
N PHE A 11 -31.69 17.93 -7.63
CA PHE A 11 -30.70 17.22 -6.82
C PHE A 11 -29.35 17.32 -7.55
N ILE A 12 -28.55 18.31 -7.19
CA ILE A 12 -27.14 18.32 -7.51
C ILE A 12 -26.52 17.20 -6.67
N GLY A 13 -26.33 16.03 -7.26
CA GLY A 13 -25.55 14.94 -6.67
C GLY A 13 -24.11 15.42 -6.52
N ILE A 14 -23.77 15.94 -5.34
CA ILE A 14 -22.38 16.14 -4.94
C ILE A 14 -21.84 14.73 -4.82
N GLY A 15 -21.05 14.30 -5.80
CA GLY A 15 -20.30 13.05 -5.71
C GLY A 15 -19.40 13.14 -4.48
N LEU A 16 -19.80 12.51 -3.39
CA LEU A 16 -18.96 12.30 -2.23
C LEU A 16 -17.88 11.29 -2.67
N ASN A 17 -16.75 11.81 -3.13
CA ASN A 17 -15.57 10.99 -3.28
C ASN A 17 -15.13 10.58 -1.86
N ALA A 18 -15.62 9.43 -1.41
CA ALA A 18 -15.18 8.84 -0.15
C ALA A 18 -13.80 8.23 -0.38
N HIS A 19 -12.76 8.86 0.12
CA HIS A 19 -11.40 8.35 0.18
C HIS A 19 -10.99 8.21 1.65
N PRO A 20 -10.13 7.25 1.99
CA PRO A 20 -9.51 6.21 1.18
C PRO A 20 -10.40 4.98 0.95
N HIS A 21 -10.12 4.23 -0.11
CA HIS A 21 -10.82 2.96 -0.43
C HIS A 21 -10.14 1.74 0.21
N PHE A 22 -8.83 1.79 0.42
CA PHE A 22 -8.05 0.73 1.05
C PHE A 22 -7.36 1.24 2.30
N PHE A 23 -7.43 0.45 3.38
CA PHE A 23 -6.65 0.64 4.59
C PHE A 23 -5.61 -0.46 4.68
N ILE A 24 -4.33 -0.07 4.79
CA ILE A 24 -3.19 -0.98 4.69
C ILE A 24 -2.29 -0.78 5.90
N ASP A 25 -2.09 -1.84 6.69
CA ASP A 25 -1.02 -1.87 7.67
C ASP A 25 0.28 -2.23 6.95
N SER A 26 1.29 -1.36 7.04
CA SER A 26 2.61 -1.56 6.45
C SER A 26 3.58 -2.06 7.51
N ASN A 27 4.13 -3.24 7.30
CA ASN A 27 5.22 -3.79 8.09
C ASN A 27 6.51 -3.69 7.27
N ILE A 28 7.58 -3.20 7.88
CA ILE A 28 8.85 -2.96 7.22
C ILE A 28 9.97 -3.64 8.01
N SER A 29 10.82 -4.39 7.31
CA SER A 29 12.03 -4.98 7.88
C SER A 29 13.26 -4.53 7.11
N PHE A 30 14.21 -3.91 7.82
CA PHE A 30 15.49 -3.53 7.27
C PHE A 30 16.50 -4.66 7.48
N GLU A 31 16.97 -5.23 6.39
CA GLU A 31 18.03 -6.23 6.35
C GLU A 31 19.25 -5.67 5.60
N LYS A 32 20.37 -6.38 5.65
CA LYS A 32 21.57 -5.92 4.94
C LYS A 32 21.33 -5.79 3.44
N GLY A 33 21.39 -4.56 2.92
CA GLY A 33 21.23 -4.26 1.49
C GLY A 33 19.80 -4.39 0.98
N LYS A 34 18.80 -4.49 1.89
CA LYS A 34 17.43 -4.80 1.48
C LYS A 34 16.39 -4.27 2.47
N ILE A 35 15.30 -3.75 1.94
CA ILE A 35 14.09 -3.45 2.70
C ILE A 35 13.02 -4.46 2.29
N LYS A 36 12.53 -5.22 3.26
CA LYS A 36 11.36 -6.08 3.07
C LYS A 36 10.10 -5.34 3.48
N ASN A 37 9.12 -5.35 2.60
CA ASN A 37 7.82 -4.74 2.82
C ASN A 37 6.74 -5.82 2.89
N GLN A 38 5.80 -5.63 3.81
CA GLN A 38 4.57 -6.39 3.86
C GLN A 38 3.41 -5.42 4.03
N TRP A 39 2.49 -5.44 3.08
CA TRP A 39 1.23 -4.70 3.12
C TRP A 39 0.10 -5.64 3.48
N LEU A 40 -0.54 -5.38 4.60
CA LEU A 40 -1.68 -6.15 5.08
C LEU A 40 -2.95 -5.33 4.84
N PHE A 41 -3.74 -5.74 3.87
CA PHE A 41 -5.02 -5.10 3.58
C PHE A 41 -6.00 -5.32 4.74
N ASP A 42 -6.89 -4.37 5.00
CA ASP A 42 -7.94 -4.57 5.99
C ASP A 42 -8.87 -5.73 5.61
N ARG A 43 -9.65 -6.22 6.59
CA ARG A 43 -10.46 -7.44 6.40
C ARG A 43 -11.58 -7.29 5.39
N LEU A 44 -12.14 -6.08 5.24
CA LEU A 44 -13.22 -5.84 4.29
C LEU A 44 -12.68 -5.90 2.87
N ASN A 45 -11.65 -5.10 2.59
CA ASN A 45 -11.01 -5.08 1.29
C ASN A 45 -10.36 -6.41 0.93
N SER A 46 -9.78 -7.10 1.91
CA SER A 46 -9.24 -8.45 1.70
C SER A 46 -10.30 -9.48 1.24
N ARG A 47 -11.56 -9.34 1.69
CA ARG A 47 -12.64 -10.19 1.21
C ARG A 47 -13.06 -9.86 -0.22
N VAL A 48 -13.07 -8.57 -0.57
CA VAL A 48 -13.35 -8.13 -1.94
C VAL A 48 -12.27 -8.64 -2.88
N LEU A 49 -10.99 -8.43 -2.54
CA LEU A 49 -9.87 -8.93 -3.32
C LEU A 49 -9.89 -10.46 -3.47
N LEU A 50 -10.20 -11.19 -2.39
CA LEU A 50 -10.34 -12.63 -2.47
C LEU A 50 -11.48 -13.03 -3.41
N PHE A 51 -12.62 -12.36 -3.35
CA PHE A 51 -13.76 -12.63 -4.23
C PHE A 51 -13.42 -12.37 -5.71
N ASP A 52 -12.64 -11.32 -5.99
CA ASP A 52 -12.30 -10.93 -7.35
C ASP A 52 -11.23 -11.84 -7.97
N PHE A 53 -10.31 -12.38 -7.17
CA PHE A 53 -9.15 -13.13 -7.66
C PHE A 53 -9.19 -14.63 -7.40
N ASP A 54 -9.85 -15.14 -6.34
CA ASP A 54 -9.98 -16.58 -6.03
C ASP A 54 -11.01 -17.24 -6.95
N LYS A 55 -10.60 -17.56 -8.18
CA LYS A 55 -11.46 -18.07 -9.25
C LYS A 55 -12.00 -19.46 -8.95
N ASN A 56 -11.22 -20.26 -8.24
CA ASN A 56 -11.58 -21.64 -7.90
C ASN A 56 -12.24 -21.78 -6.51
N SER A 57 -12.40 -20.68 -5.79
CA SER A 57 -13.05 -20.60 -4.48
C SER A 57 -12.39 -21.46 -3.38
N ASN A 58 -11.08 -21.66 -3.47
CA ASN A 58 -10.32 -22.46 -2.50
C ASN A 58 -9.85 -21.63 -1.29
N LYS A 59 -10.12 -20.32 -1.26
CA LYS A 59 -9.74 -19.33 -0.23
C LYS A 59 -8.23 -19.12 -0.12
N LYS A 60 -7.54 -19.22 -1.23
CA LYS A 60 -6.10 -18.95 -1.37
C LYS A 60 -5.90 -18.23 -2.69
N PHE A 61 -4.72 -17.70 -2.90
CA PHE A 61 -4.24 -17.28 -4.20
C PHE A 61 -3.26 -18.33 -4.71
N ASP A 62 -3.62 -19.03 -5.80
CA ASP A 62 -2.68 -19.88 -6.51
C ASP A 62 -1.78 -19.03 -7.47
N GLU A 63 -0.86 -19.65 -8.17
CA GLU A 63 0.15 -18.91 -8.94
C GLU A 63 -0.45 -18.05 -10.08
N GLU A 64 -1.51 -18.51 -10.73
CA GLU A 64 -2.18 -17.73 -11.79
C GLU A 64 -2.93 -16.53 -11.20
N GLU A 65 -3.63 -16.73 -10.10
CA GLU A 65 -4.38 -15.68 -9.39
C GLU A 65 -3.45 -14.63 -8.77
N LYS A 66 -2.30 -15.07 -8.20
CA LYS A 66 -1.25 -14.16 -7.73
C LYS A 66 -0.70 -13.31 -8.87
N GLN A 67 -0.38 -13.95 -9.99
CA GLN A 67 0.16 -13.24 -11.15
C GLN A 67 -0.83 -12.20 -11.67
N GLU A 68 -2.11 -12.55 -11.75
CA GLU A 68 -3.15 -11.61 -12.17
C GLU A 68 -3.28 -10.42 -11.19
N PHE A 69 -3.26 -10.67 -9.88
CA PHE A 69 -3.26 -9.60 -8.88
C PHE A 69 -2.04 -8.69 -9.02
N ILE A 70 -0.85 -9.27 -9.16
CA ILE A 70 0.40 -8.51 -9.31
C ILE A 70 0.35 -7.63 -10.56
N GLU A 71 -0.06 -8.17 -11.69
CA GLU A 71 -0.11 -7.43 -12.97
C GLU A 71 -1.18 -6.32 -12.97
N THR A 72 -2.36 -6.62 -12.43
CA THR A 72 -3.51 -5.69 -12.54
C THR A 72 -3.58 -4.68 -11.39
N HIS A 73 -2.98 -4.96 -10.24
CA HIS A 73 -3.05 -4.10 -9.05
C HIS A 73 -1.69 -3.57 -8.64
N PHE A 74 -0.72 -4.43 -8.38
CA PHE A 74 0.57 -3.97 -7.84
C PHE A 74 1.43 -3.25 -8.86
N LYS A 75 1.62 -3.81 -10.05
CA LYS A 75 2.43 -3.17 -11.11
C LYS A 75 1.85 -1.85 -11.62
N THR A 76 0.56 -1.65 -11.49
CA THR A 76 -0.06 -0.35 -11.86
C THR A 76 0.42 0.81 -10.97
N LEU A 77 0.99 0.50 -9.79
CA LEU A 77 1.56 1.48 -8.88
C LEU A 77 2.94 1.97 -9.31
N GLU A 78 3.57 1.35 -10.31
CA GLU A 78 4.87 1.76 -10.84
C GLU A 78 4.91 3.25 -11.22
N GLN A 79 3.84 3.76 -11.80
CA GLN A 79 3.69 5.17 -12.15
C GLN A 79 3.78 6.15 -10.96
N ASN A 80 3.59 5.65 -9.73
CA ASN A 80 3.68 6.38 -8.48
C ASN A 80 4.81 5.79 -7.60
N ASN A 81 5.86 5.23 -8.21
CA ASN A 81 6.99 4.63 -7.51
C ASN A 81 6.55 3.59 -6.45
N TYR A 82 5.52 2.80 -6.76
CA TYR A 82 4.88 1.82 -5.85
C TYR A 82 4.41 2.42 -4.52
N ASN A 83 4.01 3.69 -4.51
CA ASN A 83 3.61 4.44 -3.31
C ASN A 83 4.70 4.46 -2.21
N ILE A 84 5.97 4.34 -2.61
CA ILE A 84 7.14 4.35 -1.72
C ILE A 84 8.08 5.46 -2.16
N PHE A 85 8.37 6.35 -1.23
CA PHE A 85 9.30 7.44 -1.40
C PHE A 85 10.57 7.12 -0.60
N LEU A 86 11.67 6.90 -1.29
CA LEU A 86 12.99 6.75 -0.72
C LEU A 86 13.81 7.97 -1.12
N VAL A 87 14.22 8.75 -0.15
CA VAL A 87 14.89 10.03 -0.38
C VAL A 87 16.08 10.19 0.57
N ASP A 88 17.24 10.51 0.00
CA ASP A 88 18.38 11.13 0.71
C ASP A 88 18.61 12.52 0.13
N GLU A 89 19.68 12.75 -0.63
CA GLU A 89 19.90 13.98 -1.42
C GLU A 89 19.06 14.00 -2.71
N LYS A 90 18.54 12.85 -3.12
CA LYS A 90 17.68 12.64 -4.30
C LYS A 90 16.63 11.58 -4.02
N GLU A 91 15.58 11.57 -4.83
CA GLU A 91 14.59 10.52 -4.83
C GLU A 91 15.10 9.28 -5.58
N TYR A 92 14.84 8.09 -5.02
CA TYR A 92 15.20 6.80 -5.60
C TYR A 92 14.03 6.18 -6.34
N GLU A 93 14.32 5.64 -7.52
CA GLU A 93 13.39 4.76 -8.22
C GLU A 93 13.29 3.42 -7.49
N VAL A 94 12.09 3.04 -7.10
CA VAL A 94 11.82 1.77 -6.41
C VAL A 94 11.64 0.66 -7.45
N LYS A 95 12.38 -0.44 -7.28
CA LYS A 95 12.29 -1.64 -8.12
C LYS A 95 11.98 -2.85 -7.25
N PRO A 96 10.69 -3.17 -7.05
CA PRO A 96 10.31 -4.30 -6.23
C PRO A 96 10.77 -5.62 -6.83
N SER A 97 11.22 -6.51 -5.96
CA SER A 97 11.62 -7.89 -6.27
C SER A 97 10.95 -8.86 -5.30
N ASN A 98 10.98 -10.17 -5.57
CA ASN A 98 10.42 -11.21 -4.71
C ASN A 98 8.97 -10.95 -4.29
N ILE A 99 8.14 -10.52 -5.25
CA ILE A 99 6.75 -10.15 -5.00
C ILE A 99 5.93 -11.44 -4.77
N ASP A 100 5.18 -11.49 -3.67
CA ASP A 100 4.26 -12.59 -3.36
C ASP A 100 2.97 -12.07 -2.73
N VAL A 101 1.86 -12.77 -3.01
CA VAL A 101 0.53 -12.45 -2.49
C VAL A 101 -0.06 -13.67 -1.83
N LYS A 102 -0.60 -13.50 -0.63
CA LYS A 102 -1.25 -14.57 0.13
C LYS A 102 -2.53 -14.08 0.77
N PHE A 103 -3.49 -14.99 0.91
CA PHE A 103 -4.64 -14.78 1.79
C PHE A 103 -4.47 -15.66 3.03
N GLN A 104 -4.23 -15.02 4.16
CA GLN A 104 -4.06 -15.68 5.45
C GLN A 104 -4.68 -14.85 6.57
N GLU A 105 -5.19 -15.49 7.63
CA GLU A 105 -5.81 -14.81 8.77
C GLU A 105 -6.93 -13.83 8.39
N ARG A 106 -7.63 -14.12 7.30
CA ARG A 106 -8.69 -13.29 6.70
C ARG A 106 -8.19 -11.96 6.13
N ARG A 107 -6.93 -11.85 5.81
CA ARG A 107 -6.31 -10.68 5.19
C ARG A 107 -5.52 -11.07 3.96
N VAL A 108 -5.53 -10.21 2.96
CA VAL A 108 -4.57 -10.25 1.86
C VAL A 108 -3.28 -9.64 2.36
N SER A 109 -2.19 -10.37 2.16
CA SER A 109 -0.82 -9.95 2.44
C SER A 109 -0.05 -9.89 1.12
N LEU A 110 0.41 -8.71 0.76
CA LEU A 110 1.35 -8.48 -0.34
C LEU A 110 2.74 -8.26 0.26
N THR A 111 3.71 -9.05 -0.17
CA THR A 111 5.11 -8.91 0.25
C THR A 111 6.01 -8.63 -0.93
N PHE A 112 7.03 -7.81 -0.75
CA PHE A 112 8.04 -7.51 -1.76
C PHE A 112 9.30 -6.94 -1.11
N ASP A 113 10.41 -7.07 -1.83
CA ASP A 113 11.72 -6.58 -1.41
C ASP A 113 12.12 -5.35 -2.26
N ILE A 114 12.88 -4.45 -1.68
CA ILE A 114 13.54 -3.33 -2.35
C ILE A 114 15.02 -3.40 -2.01
N ASP A 115 15.86 -3.46 -3.05
CA ASP A 115 17.30 -3.38 -2.86
C ASP A 115 17.71 -1.92 -2.59
N VAL A 116 18.43 -1.68 -1.51
CA VAL A 116 18.85 -0.35 -1.08
C VAL A 116 20.20 -0.43 -0.38
N ASP A 117 21.02 0.59 -0.54
CA ASP A 117 22.26 0.74 0.23
C ASP A 117 21.93 1.30 1.61
N LEU A 118 21.91 0.41 2.61
CA LEU A 118 21.62 0.76 4.01
C LEU A 118 22.79 1.48 4.71
N ASN A 119 23.90 1.73 4.02
CA ASN A 119 24.99 2.50 4.61
C ASN A 119 24.75 4.02 4.52
N ASN A 120 23.74 4.43 3.78
CA ASN A 120 23.37 5.83 3.63
C ASN A 120 22.23 6.20 4.58
N GLU A 121 22.21 7.48 4.96
CA GLU A 121 21.06 8.06 5.65
C GLU A 121 19.96 8.34 4.63
N PHE A 122 18.74 7.94 4.92
CA PHE A 122 17.59 8.18 4.03
C PHE A 122 16.27 8.26 4.80
N THR A 123 15.29 8.84 4.15
CA THR A 123 13.89 8.81 4.59
C THR A 123 13.09 7.87 3.70
N MET A 124 12.26 7.04 4.31
CA MET A 124 11.29 6.20 3.61
C MET A 124 9.88 6.56 4.05
N CYS A 125 9.01 6.84 3.08
CA CYS A 125 7.58 7.00 3.31
C CYS A 125 6.81 5.99 2.45
N THR A 126 5.73 5.44 3.01
CA THR A 126 4.77 4.64 2.26
C THR A 126 3.45 5.41 2.25
N MET A 127 3.12 6.04 1.13
CA MET A 127 1.95 6.90 1.02
C MET A 127 1.38 6.94 -0.40
N ASP A 128 0.09 7.15 -0.51
CA ASP A 128 -0.59 7.39 -1.79
C ASP A 128 -0.99 8.87 -1.88
N GLU A 129 -0.38 9.61 -2.81
CA GLU A 129 -0.67 11.04 -3.02
C GLU A 129 -2.13 11.32 -3.40
N LYS A 130 -2.79 10.32 -4.01
CA LYS A 130 -4.20 10.41 -4.41
C LYS A 130 -5.16 10.08 -3.26
N ILE A 131 -4.62 9.69 -2.10
CA ILE A 131 -5.39 9.28 -0.91
C ILE A 131 -6.37 8.12 -1.20
N TYR A 132 -6.09 7.32 -2.22
CA TYR A 132 -6.88 6.14 -2.53
C TYR A 132 -6.59 4.99 -1.57
N MET A 133 -5.31 4.86 -1.16
CA MET A 133 -4.82 3.94 -0.15
C MET A 133 -4.33 4.70 1.07
N ALA A 134 -4.84 4.36 2.26
CA ALA A 134 -4.34 4.85 3.53
C ALA A 134 -3.37 3.84 4.13
N PHE A 135 -2.12 4.23 4.26
CA PHE A 135 -1.07 3.43 4.87
C PHE A 135 -0.88 3.81 6.34
N LYS A 136 -0.65 2.80 7.16
CA LYS A 136 -0.24 2.96 8.54
C LYS A 136 0.95 2.05 8.82
N LEU A 137 2.05 2.62 9.32
CA LEU A 137 3.17 1.84 9.82
C LEU A 137 2.76 1.07 11.07
N ASN A 138 2.74 -0.25 10.96
CA ASN A 138 2.36 -1.13 12.05
C ASN A 138 3.61 -1.67 12.75
N GLU A 139 4.42 -2.47 12.07
CA GLU A 139 5.64 -3.05 12.62
C GLU A 139 6.87 -2.58 11.83
N VAL A 140 7.93 -2.24 12.56
CA VAL A 140 9.23 -1.92 11.97
C VAL A 140 10.28 -2.74 12.71
N SER A 141 11.01 -3.56 11.97
CA SER A 141 12.13 -4.34 12.48
C SER A 141 13.44 -3.95 11.81
N TYR A 142 14.52 -3.91 12.56
CA TYR A 142 15.84 -3.53 12.05
C TYR A 142 16.96 -4.15 12.88
N SER A 143 18.15 -4.22 12.28
CA SER A 143 19.34 -4.68 12.99
C SER A 143 19.87 -3.60 13.95
N ASN A 144 20.64 -3.99 14.97
CA ASN A 144 21.23 -3.07 15.95
C ASN A 144 22.25 -2.06 15.36
N LYS A 145 22.49 -2.11 14.05
CA LYS A 145 23.40 -1.19 13.35
C LYS A 145 22.67 -0.05 12.64
N LEU A 146 21.35 0.01 12.76
CA LEU A 146 20.54 1.05 12.16
C LEU A 146 19.85 1.83 13.28
N ASP A 147 19.85 3.14 13.16
CA ASP A 147 18.96 4.01 13.89
C ASP A 147 17.71 4.26 13.01
N VAL A 148 16.53 3.93 13.52
CA VAL A 148 15.27 4.09 12.80
C VAL A 148 14.33 4.93 13.64
N GLN A 149 14.02 6.12 13.14
CA GLN A 149 13.15 7.07 13.78
C GLN A 149 11.82 7.18 13.03
N LYS A 150 10.71 6.94 13.73
CA LYS A 150 9.38 7.21 13.18
C LYS A 150 9.16 8.71 13.16
N SER A 151 8.67 9.22 12.03
CA SER A 151 8.24 10.61 11.93
C SER A 151 6.94 10.83 12.72
N GLU A 152 6.53 12.08 12.87
CA GLU A 152 5.20 12.42 13.40
C GLU A 152 4.04 11.90 12.53
N TYR A 153 4.34 11.54 11.30
CA TYR A 153 3.38 10.95 10.37
C TYR A 153 3.47 9.43 10.43
N ASP A 154 2.36 8.75 10.60
CA ASP A 154 2.23 7.29 10.72
C ASP A 154 2.68 6.50 9.47
N PHE A 155 3.32 7.14 8.49
CA PHE A 155 3.72 6.52 7.23
C PHE A 155 5.16 6.83 6.79
N CYS A 156 5.94 7.56 7.60
CA CYS A 156 7.33 7.89 7.28
C CYS A 156 8.32 7.44 8.36
N LEU A 157 9.53 7.09 7.92
CA LEU A 157 10.68 6.69 8.74
C LEU A 157 11.94 7.43 8.30
N GLY A 158 12.73 7.93 9.26
CA GLY A 158 14.12 8.27 9.06
C GLY A 158 15.00 7.06 9.39
N VAL A 159 15.95 6.73 8.54
CA VAL A 159 16.87 5.60 8.72
C VAL A 159 18.29 6.10 8.56
N SER A 160 19.18 5.77 9.51
CA SER A 160 20.60 6.04 9.41
C SER A 160 21.42 4.85 9.89
N SER A 161 22.63 4.70 9.35
CA SER A 161 23.60 3.70 9.85
C SER A 161 24.43 4.30 10.99
N GLU A 162 24.65 3.56 12.06
CA GLU A 162 25.63 3.90 13.10
C GLU A 162 27.08 3.83 12.59
#